data_4a6914a293b4c98f26bcfd9aaccf6178
#
_entry.id   4a6914a293b4c98f26bcfd9aaccf6178
#
_cell.length_a   1.000
_cell.length_b   1.000
_cell.length_c   1.000
_cell.angle_alpha   90.00
_cell.angle_beta   90.00
_cell.angle_gamma   90.00
#
_symmetry.space_group_name_H-M   'P 1'
#
loop_
_entity.id
_entity.type
_entity.pdbx_description
1 polymer ?
#
loop_
_entity_poly.entity_id
_entity_poly.type
_entity_poly.pdbx_seq_one_letter_code
_entity_poly.pdbx_strand_id
1 'polypeptide(L)'
;MTVIAQPKKIYLKGLEYLELCRDTCAFGVNDEDQLALKEPISKEDLDKREVLCGTYYYMEKPFETLLWGTAARLQTLNAEYNLGSVAQAKFGNYMLVFHSHWKNCYSHMRRIISSDIDAGSIGVVIRKGEKKRLENLYRCCVEVVIT
;
A
#
# COMPACT_ATOMS: atom_id res chain seq x y z
N MET A 1 -10.33 2.56 17.06
CA MET A 1 -8.98 2.27 16.55
C MET A 1 -9.11 1.70 15.15
N THR A 2 -8.36 2.20 14.21
CA THR A 2 -8.39 1.74 12.81
C THR A 2 -6.95 1.60 12.32
N VAL A 3 -6.63 0.49 11.65
CA VAL A 3 -5.32 0.28 11.02
C VAL A 3 -5.35 0.95 9.65
N ILE A 4 -4.41 1.84 9.42
CA ILE A 4 -4.30 2.59 8.15
C ILE A 4 -2.84 2.88 7.80
N ALA A 5 -2.58 3.17 6.53
CA ALA A 5 -1.34 3.80 6.12
C ALA A 5 -1.22 5.19 6.76
N GLN A 6 0.01 5.68 6.97
CA GLN A 6 0.27 6.96 7.63
C GLN A 6 -0.54 8.10 7.00
N PRO A 7 -1.48 8.73 7.74
CA PRO A 7 -2.31 9.78 7.20
C PRO A 7 -1.58 11.13 7.24
N LYS A 8 -1.97 12.06 6.36
CA LYS A 8 -1.52 13.45 6.45
C LYS A 8 -1.95 14.05 7.77
N LYS A 9 -1.09 14.87 8.38
CA LYS A 9 -1.33 15.52 9.68
C LYS A 9 -2.66 16.28 9.77
N ILE A 10 -3.13 16.84 8.65
CA ILE A 10 -4.40 17.58 8.59
C ILE A 10 -5.61 16.71 8.96
N TYR A 11 -5.55 15.40 8.69
CA TYR A 11 -6.62 14.46 9.02
C TYR A 11 -6.56 13.96 10.46
N LEU A 12 -5.49 14.30 11.20
CA LEU A 12 -5.29 13.88 12.59
C LEU A 12 -5.85 14.88 13.63
N LYS A 13 -6.73 15.80 13.22
CA LYS A 13 -7.33 16.77 14.15
C LYS A 13 -8.06 16.04 15.29
N GLY A 14 -7.56 16.20 16.53
CA GLY A 14 -8.09 15.49 17.70
C GLY A 14 -7.72 14.00 17.80
N LEU A 15 -6.92 13.50 16.85
CA LEU A 15 -6.46 12.13 16.78
C LEU A 15 -4.93 12.07 16.89
N GLU A 16 -4.41 10.87 17.13
CA GLU A 16 -2.99 10.55 17.17
C GLU A 16 -2.74 9.32 16.31
N TYR A 17 -1.70 9.36 15.49
CA TYR A 17 -1.23 8.21 14.72
C TYR A 17 -0.09 7.54 15.48
N LEU A 18 -0.21 6.25 15.70
CA LEU A 18 0.81 5.40 16.31
C LEU A 18 1.32 4.44 15.25
N GLU A 19 2.57 4.61 14.86
CA GLU A 19 3.22 3.71 13.90
C GLU A 19 3.36 2.31 14.48
N LEU A 20 3.00 1.28 13.70
CA LEU A 20 3.21 -0.13 14.03
C LEU A 20 4.47 -0.65 13.35
N CYS A 21 4.63 -0.40 12.05
CA CYS A 21 5.77 -0.86 11.27
C CYS A 21 5.99 0.01 10.03
N ARG A 22 7.18 -0.12 9.44
CA ARG A 22 7.45 0.36 8.08
C ARG A 22 6.88 -0.62 7.08
N ASP A 23 6.58 -0.13 5.88
CA ASP A 23 6.00 -0.92 4.82
C ASP A 23 6.65 -0.62 3.47
N THR A 24 6.51 -1.55 2.55
CA THR A 24 6.93 -1.41 1.16
C THR A 24 5.75 -1.49 0.23
N CYS A 25 5.95 -1.10 -1.03
CA CYS A 25 4.95 -1.34 -2.07
C CYS A 25 4.91 -2.82 -2.44
N ALA A 26 3.74 -3.30 -2.82
CA ALA A 26 3.54 -4.56 -3.51
C ALA A 26 2.82 -4.32 -4.82
N PHE A 27 3.04 -5.18 -5.79
CA PHE A 27 2.49 -5.04 -7.13
C PHE A 27 1.74 -6.29 -7.55
N GLY A 28 0.49 -6.11 -7.96
CA GLY A 28 -0.31 -7.16 -8.59
C GLY A 28 -0.04 -7.21 -10.09
N VAL A 29 0.46 -8.34 -10.58
CA VAL A 29 0.78 -8.58 -12.00
C VAL A 29 -0.01 -9.76 -12.56
N ASN A 30 -0.09 -9.88 -13.88
CA ASN A 30 -0.60 -11.08 -14.52
C ASN A 30 0.36 -12.26 -14.29
N ASP A 31 -0.18 -13.47 -14.21
CA ASP A 31 0.63 -14.69 -13.99
C ASP A 31 1.64 -14.92 -15.12
N GLU A 32 1.33 -14.45 -16.33
CA GLU A 32 2.19 -14.55 -17.53
C GLU A 32 3.21 -13.42 -17.63
N ASP A 33 3.17 -12.42 -16.73
CA ASP A 33 4.12 -11.31 -16.71
C ASP A 33 5.51 -11.82 -16.31
N GLN A 34 6.54 -11.33 -17.00
CA GLN A 34 7.94 -11.69 -16.70
C GLN A 34 8.32 -11.37 -15.24
N LEU A 35 7.73 -10.32 -14.66
CA LEU A 35 7.95 -9.97 -13.26
C LEU A 35 7.30 -10.94 -12.28
N ALA A 36 6.36 -11.79 -12.73
CA ALA A 36 5.70 -12.76 -11.86
C ALA A 36 6.66 -13.76 -11.20
N LEU A 37 7.86 -13.94 -11.76
CA LEU A 37 8.91 -14.83 -11.25
C LEU A 37 10.01 -14.08 -10.48
N LYS A 38 9.93 -12.76 -10.40
CA LYS A 38 10.94 -11.91 -9.74
C LYS A 38 10.40 -11.38 -8.42
N GLU A 39 11.11 -11.64 -7.33
CA GLU A 39 10.77 -11.11 -6.00
C GLU A 39 12.06 -10.88 -5.19
N PRO A 40 12.28 -9.70 -4.64
CA PRO A 40 11.49 -8.47 -4.82
C PRO A 40 11.74 -7.80 -6.17
N ILE A 41 10.80 -6.96 -6.61
CA ILE A 41 11.01 -6.07 -7.76
C ILE A 41 11.54 -4.72 -7.30
N SER A 42 12.37 -4.10 -8.14
CA SER A 42 12.97 -2.79 -7.89
C SER A 42 12.29 -1.67 -8.69
N LYS A 43 12.70 -0.42 -8.46
CA LYS A 43 12.20 0.72 -9.25
C LYS A 43 12.52 0.61 -10.73
N GLU A 44 13.67 0.06 -11.07
CA GLU A 44 14.13 -0.13 -12.46
C GLU A 44 13.23 -1.12 -13.22
N ASP A 45 12.65 -2.09 -12.52
CA ASP A 45 11.71 -3.04 -13.10
C ASP A 45 10.37 -2.41 -13.50
N LEU A 46 10.08 -1.24 -12.97
CA LEU A 46 8.89 -0.47 -13.31
C LEU A 46 9.07 0.39 -14.56
N ASP A 47 10.27 0.40 -15.14
CA ASP A 47 10.55 1.22 -16.34
C ASP A 47 9.57 0.85 -17.47
N LYS A 48 8.93 1.89 -18.03
CA LYS A 48 7.92 1.77 -19.11
C LYS A 48 6.68 0.90 -18.77
N ARG A 49 6.47 0.57 -17.49
CA ARG A 49 5.28 -0.17 -17.06
C ARG A 49 4.08 0.75 -16.90
N GLU A 50 2.91 0.21 -17.20
CA GLU A 50 1.62 0.85 -16.91
C GLU A 50 1.18 0.44 -15.50
N VAL A 51 1.11 1.40 -14.59
CA VAL A 51 0.74 1.16 -13.18
C VAL A 51 -0.59 1.83 -12.88
N LEU A 52 -1.54 1.06 -12.39
CA LEU A 52 -2.82 1.54 -11.90
C LEU A 52 -2.74 1.70 -10.38
N CYS A 53 -2.99 2.91 -9.88
CA CYS A 53 -2.98 3.19 -8.45
C CYS A 53 -4.29 3.83 -8.00
N GLY A 54 -4.71 3.52 -6.77
CA GLY A 54 -5.81 4.19 -6.11
C GLY A 54 -5.41 5.59 -5.65
N THR A 55 -6.35 6.50 -5.60
CA THR A 55 -6.14 7.84 -5.07
C THR A 55 -6.37 7.84 -3.57
N TYR A 56 -5.29 7.98 -2.81
CA TYR A 56 -5.33 8.04 -1.35
C TYR A 56 -4.93 9.44 -0.85
N TYR A 57 -5.81 10.40 -1.04
CA TYR A 57 -5.57 11.80 -0.65
C TYR A 57 -5.26 12.00 0.82
N TYR A 58 -5.67 11.08 1.68
CA TYR A 58 -5.44 11.13 3.12
C TYR A 58 -4.07 10.61 3.54
N MET A 59 -3.34 9.89 2.66
CA MET A 59 -2.02 9.36 2.97
C MET A 59 -0.96 10.45 2.96
N GLU A 60 0.03 10.32 3.86
CA GLU A 60 1.22 11.20 3.88
C GLU A 60 2.03 11.06 2.59
N LYS A 61 2.18 9.81 2.12
CA LYS A 61 2.85 9.49 0.86
C LYS A 61 1.92 8.70 -0.06
N PRO A 62 1.18 9.36 -0.95
CA PRO A 62 0.37 8.66 -1.94
C PRO A 62 1.25 7.93 -2.96
N PHE A 63 0.73 6.89 -3.59
CA PHE A 63 1.48 6.04 -4.52
C PHE A 63 2.12 6.80 -5.68
N GLU A 64 1.51 7.86 -6.17
CA GLU A 64 2.09 8.73 -7.20
C GLU A 64 3.44 9.31 -6.76
N THR A 65 3.55 9.69 -5.48
CA THR A 65 4.79 10.22 -4.91
C THR A 65 5.82 9.11 -4.67
N LEU A 66 5.37 7.93 -4.25
CA LEU A 66 6.23 6.77 -3.99
C LEU A 66 6.92 6.27 -5.26
N LEU A 67 6.21 6.33 -6.40
CA LEU A 67 6.72 5.91 -7.69
C LEU A 67 7.47 7.02 -8.44
N TRP A 68 7.62 8.19 -7.83
CA TRP A 68 8.38 9.28 -8.43
C TRP A 68 9.84 8.88 -8.67
N GLY A 69 10.33 9.26 -9.86
CA GLY A 69 11.68 8.91 -10.31
C GLY A 69 11.75 7.55 -11.03
N THR A 70 10.62 6.85 -11.16
CA THR A 70 10.49 5.73 -12.10
C THR A 70 10.01 6.25 -13.45
N ALA A 71 10.26 5.50 -14.52
CA ALA A 71 9.67 5.75 -15.83
C ALA A 71 8.31 5.04 -16.03
N ALA A 72 7.69 4.59 -14.95
CA ALA A 72 6.35 4.01 -14.97
C ALA A 72 5.31 5.04 -15.41
N ARG A 73 4.35 4.60 -16.20
CA ARG A 73 3.18 5.42 -16.55
C ARG A 73 2.07 5.15 -15.56
N LEU A 74 1.72 6.18 -14.80
CA LEU A 74 0.71 6.07 -13.75
C LEU A 74 -0.67 6.41 -14.28
N GLN A 75 -1.63 5.52 -14.03
CA GLN A 75 -3.06 5.84 -14.11
C GLN A 75 -3.65 5.82 -12.71
N THR A 76 -4.26 6.93 -12.34
CA THR A 76 -4.86 7.08 -11.02
C THR A 76 -6.35 6.83 -11.08
N LEU A 77 -6.83 5.94 -10.21
CA LEU A 77 -8.25 5.73 -9.98
C LEU A 77 -8.75 6.74 -8.96
N ASN A 78 -9.93 7.30 -9.20
CA ASN A 78 -10.60 8.18 -8.22
C ASN A 78 -11.31 7.40 -7.10
N ALA A 79 -10.95 6.14 -6.88
CA ALA A 79 -11.57 5.25 -5.92
C ALA A 79 -10.57 4.21 -5.40
N GLU A 80 -10.95 3.54 -4.33
CA GLU A 80 -10.25 2.35 -3.85
C GLU A 80 -10.39 1.19 -4.85
N TYR A 81 -9.47 0.21 -4.75
CA TYR A 81 -9.54 -0.97 -5.58
C TYR A 81 -10.81 -1.78 -5.32
N ASN A 82 -11.50 -2.08 -6.40
CA ASN A 82 -12.69 -2.92 -6.41
C ASN A 82 -12.59 -3.90 -7.58
N LEU A 83 -13.61 -4.76 -7.72
CA LEU A 83 -13.63 -5.77 -8.78
C LEU A 83 -13.49 -5.16 -10.18
N GLY A 84 -14.08 -3.98 -10.42
CA GLY A 84 -13.97 -3.26 -11.69
C GLY A 84 -12.55 -2.79 -11.98
N SER A 85 -11.84 -2.23 -11.00
CA SER A 85 -10.45 -1.78 -11.16
C SER A 85 -9.48 -2.96 -11.37
N VAL A 86 -9.74 -4.09 -10.70
CA VAL A 86 -8.96 -5.32 -10.91
C VAL A 86 -9.19 -5.89 -12.31
N ALA A 87 -10.44 -5.89 -12.80
CA ALA A 87 -10.76 -6.29 -14.16
C ALA A 87 -10.09 -5.37 -15.19
N GLN A 88 -10.17 -4.04 -14.98
CA GLN A 88 -9.49 -3.07 -15.83
C GLN A 88 -7.98 -3.31 -15.87
N ALA A 89 -7.35 -3.56 -14.73
CA ALA A 89 -5.93 -3.87 -14.65
C ALA A 89 -5.59 -5.15 -15.45
N LYS A 90 -6.40 -6.20 -15.32
CA LYS A 90 -6.20 -7.46 -16.02
C LYS A 90 -6.30 -7.30 -17.54
N PHE A 91 -7.37 -6.67 -18.02
CA PHE A 91 -7.60 -6.51 -19.47
C PHE A 91 -6.72 -5.43 -20.09
N GLY A 92 -6.37 -4.40 -19.35
CA GLY A 92 -5.49 -3.31 -19.79
C GLY A 92 -4.00 -3.59 -19.61
N ASN A 93 -3.64 -4.76 -19.07
CA ASN A 93 -2.24 -5.12 -18.74
C ASN A 93 -1.56 -4.14 -17.76
N TYR A 94 -2.33 -3.57 -16.84
CA TYR A 94 -1.79 -2.69 -15.79
C TYR A 94 -1.29 -3.50 -14.62
N MET A 95 -0.20 -3.03 -14.00
CA MET A 95 0.20 -3.46 -12.66
C MET A 95 -0.66 -2.70 -11.63
N LEU A 96 -1.14 -3.39 -10.59
CA LEU A 96 -1.78 -2.74 -9.44
C LEU A 96 -0.74 -2.48 -8.36
N VAL A 97 -0.75 -1.30 -7.73
CA VAL A 97 0.16 -0.98 -6.63
C VAL A 97 -0.62 -0.80 -5.32
N PHE A 98 -0.11 -1.38 -4.23
CA PHE A 98 -0.68 -1.25 -2.90
C PHE A 98 0.40 -1.48 -1.81
N HIS A 99 0.03 -1.28 -0.55
CA HIS A 99 0.88 -1.58 0.59
C HIS A 99 1.10 -3.10 0.74
N SER A 100 2.33 -3.53 1.00
CA SER A 100 2.68 -4.96 1.05
C SER A 100 1.92 -5.72 2.14
N HIS A 101 1.59 -5.08 3.26
CA HIS A 101 0.79 -5.67 4.33
C HIS A 101 -0.61 -6.08 3.90
N TRP A 102 -1.12 -5.55 2.81
CA TRP A 102 -2.43 -5.93 2.25
C TRP A 102 -2.35 -6.92 1.09
N LYS A 103 -1.15 -7.44 0.77
CA LYS A 103 -0.98 -8.39 -0.34
C LYS A 103 -1.93 -9.59 -0.25
N ASN A 104 -2.13 -10.13 0.94
CA ASN A 104 -3.00 -11.29 1.15
C ASN A 104 -4.49 -10.98 0.93
N CYS A 105 -4.90 -9.72 1.04
CA CYS A 105 -6.29 -9.31 0.75
C CYS A 105 -6.61 -9.39 -0.74
N TYR A 106 -5.59 -9.35 -1.61
CA TYR A 106 -5.74 -9.30 -3.06
C TYR A 106 -5.15 -10.50 -3.79
N SER A 107 -4.51 -11.42 -3.08
CA SER A 107 -3.81 -12.59 -3.66
C SER A 107 -4.72 -13.51 -4.47
N HIS A 108 -6.03 -13.54 -4.19
CA HIS A 108 -7.02 -14.29 -4.96
C HIS A 108 -7.38 -13.64 -6.31
N MET A 109 -6.95 -12.41 -6.54
CA MET A 109 -7.25 -11.66 -7.77
C MET A 109 -6.13 -11.70 -8.79
N ARG A 110 -4.88 -11.67 -8.33
CA ARG A 110 -3.66 -11.62 -9.16
C ARG A 110 -2.47 -12.11 -8.37
N ARG A 111 -1.39 -12.47 -9.08
CA ARG A 111 -0.10 -12.70 -8.44
C ARG A 111 0.43 -11.40 -7.86
N ILE A 112 0.76 -11.42 -6.58
CA ILE A 112 1.26 -10.27 -5.85
C ILE A 112 2.76 -10.46 -5.60
N ILE A 113 3.53 -9.44 -5.94
CA ILE A 113 4.98 -9.44 -5.81
C ILE A 113 5.38 -8.30 -4.87
N SER A 114 6.26 -8.60 -3.93
CA SER A 114 6.86 -7.59 -3.05
C SER A 114 7.89 -6.74 -3.80
N SER A 115 8.11 -5.51 -3.34
CA SER A 115 9.17 -4.64 -3.84
C SER A 115 10.00 -4.06 -2.69
N ASP A 116 11.13 -3.45 -3.03
CA ASP A 116 11.97 -2.68 -2.10
C ASP A 116 11.57 -1.20 -2.00
N ILE A 117 10.51 -0.78 -2.70
CA ILE A 117 10.03 0.59 -2.72
C ILE A 117 9.34 0.92 -1.39
N ASP A 118 9.93 1.82 -0.61
CA ASP A 118 9.37 2.27 0.68
C ASP A 118 7.98 2.89 0.50
N ALA A 119 6.98 2.31 1.14
CA ALA A 119 5.60 2.80 1.14
C ALA A 119 5.25 3.65 2.38
N GLY A 120 6.25 3.95 3.23
CA GLY A 120 6.05 4.68 4.47
C GLY A 120 5.76 3.77 5.65
N SER A 121 4.74 4.07 6.43
CA SER A 121 4.39 3.26 7.61
C SER A 121 2.90 2.90 7.65
N ILE A 122 2.63 1.80 8.33
CA ILE A 122 1.28 1.39 8.73
C ILE A 122 1.18 1.56 10.23
N GLY A 123 0.03 2.01 10.70
CA GLY A 123 -0.20 2.25 12.10
C GLY A 123 -1.67 2.32 12.46
N VAL A 124 -1.93 2.72 13.67
CA VAL A 124 -3.29 2.88 14.20
C VAL A 124 -3.59 4.33 14.50
N VAL A 125 -4.83 4.74 14.26
CA VAL A 125 -5.32 6.06 14.64
C VAL A 125 -6.20 5.92 15.87
N ILE A 126 -5.91 6.71 16.89
CA ILE A 126 -6.61 6.75 18.17
C ILE A 126 -6.95 8.18 18.56
N ARG A 127 -7.83 8.36 19.54
CA ARG A 127 -8.05 9.69 20.13
C ARG A 127 -6.83 10.12 20.93
N LYS A 128 -6.50 11.41 20.88
CA LYS A 128 -5.43 11.97 21.72
C LYS A 128 -5.67 11.66 23.19
N GLY A 129 -4.62 11.20 23.88
CA GLY A 129 -4.65 10.86 25.29
C GLY A 129 -5.10 9.42 25.61
N GLU A 130 -5.55 8.64 24.64
CA GLU A 130 -5.96 7.24 24.87
C GLU A 130 -4.81 6.23 24.74
N LYS A 131 -3.61 6.67 24.37
CA LYS A 131 -2.45 5.77 24.16
C LYS A 131 -2.20 4.83 25.33
N LYS A 132 -2.15 5.38 26.57
CA LYS A 132 -1.90 4.60 27.77
C LYS A 132 -2.97 3.54 28.04
N ARG A 133 -4.24 3.86 27.76
CA ARG A 133 -5.38 2.93 27.91
C ARG A 133 -5.34 1.77 26.90
N LEU A 134 -4.78 2.04 25.71
CA LEU A 134 -4.71 1.10 24.60
C LEU A 134 -3.32 0.43 24.47
N GLU A 135 -2.42 0.65 25.44
CA GLU A 135 -1.03 0.17 25.35
C GLU A 135 -0.93 -1.34 25.19
N ASN A 136 -1.72 -2.11 25.92
CA ASN A 136 -1.75 -3.56 25.76
C ASN A 136 -2.26 -3.99 24.39
N LEU A 137 -3.31 -3.33 23.89
CA LEU A 137 -3.85 -3.62 22.56
C LEU A 137 -2.86 -3.22 21.46
N TYR A 138 -2.19 -2.08 21.62
CA TYR A 138 -1.13 -1.64 20.72
C TYR A 138 0.02 -2.66 20.67
N ARG A 139 0.46 -3.18 21.82
CA ARG A 139 1.50 -4.21 21.91
C ARG A 139 1.08 -5.49 21.16
N CYS A 140 -0.15 -5.97 21.34
CA CYS A 140 -0.66 -7.10 20.59
C CYS A 140 -0.68 -6.84 19.07
N CYS A 141 -1.08 -5.63 18.65
CA CYS A 141 -1.07 -5.29 17.22
C CYS A 141 0.34 -5.30 16.63
N VAL A 142 1.34 -4.78 17.36
CA VAL A 142 2.75 -4.82 16.93
C VAL A 142 3.23 -6.26 16.78
N GLU A 143 2.94 -7.14 17.74
CA GLU A 143 3.34 -8.55 17.69
C GLU A 143 2.74 -9.29 16.48
N VAL A 144 1.49 -9.02 16.13
CA VAL A 144 0.81 -9.66 14.99
C VAL A 144 1.30 -9.14 13.64
N VAL A 145 1.68 -7.86 13.56
CA VAL A 145 2.09 -7.25 12.27
C VAL A 145 3.55 -7.57 11.93
N ILE A 146 4.39 -7.86 12.93
CA ILE A 146 5.81 -8.17 12.74
C ILE A 146 6.07 -9.67 12.48
N THR A 147 5.08 -10.51 12.71
CA THR A 147 5.16 -11.97 12.45
C THR A 147 4.71 -12.29 11.04
#